data_0398060f12965205d90fd303b5dbf39f
#
_entry.id   0398060f12965205d90fd303b5dbf39f
#
_cell.length_a   1.000
_cell.length_b   1.000
_cell.length_c   1.000
_cell.angle_alpha   90.00
_cell.angle_beta   90.00
_cell.angle_gamma   90.00
#
_symmetry.space_group_name_H-M   'P 1'
#
loop_
_entity.id
_entity.type
_entity.pdbx_description
1 polymer ?
#
loop_
_entity_poly.entity_id
_entity_poly.type
_entity_poly.pdbx_seq_one_letter_code
_entity_poly.pdbx_strand_id
1 'polypeptide(L)'
;MNLLEILKFVEEYLKKYSFSKPRLEAEKLVSYVLNLDRIALYIHYERELTEEEKTSIKQFLKQMVEEKKSFDEIKGEKKDYKTENLDIFNKSVEYLKKNGVPSALVDTEYIFSEALKVSRNTLKYSMSREIKEEDKNKIREMLMLRTKNRKPLQYILGEWEFYGLPFKVRENVLIPRPDTEILVEQCIQLMREIEEPNILDIGSGSGAISIAIANELKSSSVTGVDINEDAIKLANENKVLNKVENINFMKSDLFEKLDEDFKYDLIVSNPPYITKEEYETLMPEVKNFEPKNALTDLGDGLHFYREISKKAGAYLKDTGYLAFEIGYKQAKDVSKILEDNNFAILSVVKDYGGNDRVVLAKKAIKADNFEEIEEDEDVDLS
;
A
#
# COMPACT_ATOMS: atom_id res chain seq x y z
N MET A 1 36.01 -17.68 16.21
CA MET A 1 35.51 -18.53 17.33
C MET A 1 34.02 -18.61 17.17
N ASN A 2 33.55 -19.82 16.96
CA ASN A 2 32.11 -20.07 16.80
C ASN A 2 31.38 -20.18 18.15
N LEU A 3 30.05 -20.25 18.11
CA LEU A 3 29.20 -20.27 19.31
C LEU A 3 29.47 -21.48 20.22
N LEU A 4 29.75 -22.66 19.65
CA LEU A 4 30.05 -23.86 20.45
C LEU A 4 31.40 -23.72 21.16
N GLU A 5 32.40 -23.14 20.50
CA GLU A 5 33.73 -22.91 21.08
C GLU A 5 33.67 -21.91 22.25
N ILE A 6 32.89 -20.81 22.10
CA ILE A 6 32.75 -19.83 23.18
C ILE A 6 31.99 -20.39 24.37
N LEU A 7 30.93 -21.19 24.14
CA LEU A 7 30.21 -21.88 25.24
C LEU A 7 31.12 -22.78 26.05
N LYS A 8 31.94 -23.61 25.38
CA LYS A 8 32.93 -24.49 26.03
C LYS A 8 33.97 -23.68 26.78
N PHE A 9 34.49 -22.62 26.17
CA PHE A 9 35.47 -21.76 26.82
C PHE A 9 34.93 -21.13 28.11
N VAL A 10 33.72 -20.57 28.06
CA VAL A 10 33.07 -19.95 29.23
C VAL A 10 32.79 -20.98 30.31
N GLU A 11 32.30 -22.17 29.95
CA GLU A 11 32.03 -23.25 30.90
C GLU A 11 33.31 -23.70 31.61
N GLU A 12 34.41 -23.95 30.86
CA GLU A 12 35.69 -24.35 31.41
C GLU A 12 36.30 -23.27 32.32
N TYR A 13 36.19 -22.01 31.91
CA TYR A 13 36.63 -20.89 32.73
C TYR A 13 35.89 -20.81 34.04
N LEU A 14 34.57 -20.92 34.06
CA LEU A 14 33.76 -20.93 35.27
C LEU A 14 34.02 -22.16 36.18
N LYS A 15 34.30 -23.32 35.59
CA LYS A 15 34.77 -24.53 36.33
C LYS A 15 36.07 -24.26 37.07
N LYS A 16 37.05 -23.62 36.41
CA LYS A 16 38.33 -23.26 37.02
C LYS A 16 38.18 -22.39 38.26
N TYR A 17 37.16 -21.52 38.29
CA TYR A 17 36.88 -20.65 39.43
C TYR A 17 35.79 -21.19 40.35
N SER A 18 35.52 -22.51 40.31
CA SER A 18 34.65 -23.25 41.24
C SER A 18 33.18 -22.81 41.30
N PHE A 19 32.63 -22.37 40.19
CA PHE A 19 31.19 -22.10 40.09
C PHE A 19 30.40 -23.42 40.21
N SER A 20 29.27 -23.41 40.93
CA SER A 20 28.47 -24.61 41.21
C SER A 20 27.78 -25.23 40.01
N LYS A 21 27.41 -24.43 39.02
CA LYS A 21 26.68 -24.85 37.80
C LYS A 21 27.28 -24.18 36.55
N PRO A 22 28.57 -24.44 36.24
CA PRO A 22 29.31 -23.64 35.23
C PRO A 22 28.70 -23.69 33.84
N ARG A 23 28.17 -24.84 33.41
CA ARG A 23 27.48 -24.96 32.11
C ARG A 23 26.20 -24.12 32.06
N LEU A 24 25.39 -24.15 33.11
CA LEU A 24 24.16 -23.36 33.17
C LEU A 24 24.46 -21.86 33.16
N GLU A 25 25.48 -21.43 33.89
CA GLU A 25 25.90 -20.03 33.93
C GLU A 25 26.49 -19.58 32.59
N ALA A 26 27.26 -20.45 31.91
CA ALA A 26 27.76 -20.19 30.57
C ALA A 26 26.61 -20.03 29.54
N GLU A 27 25.64 -20.92 29.55
CA GLU A 27 24.46 -20.83 28.70
C GLU A 27 23.66 -19.54 28.96
N LYS A 28 23.45 -19.15 30.20
CA LYS A 28 22.76 -17.92 30.58
C LYS A 28 23.49 -16.67 30.07
N LEU A 29 24.79 -16.60 30.32
CA LEU A 29 25.63 -15.47 29.89
C LEU A 29 25.64 -15.32 28.37
N VAL A 30 25.91 -16.41 27.64
CA VAL A 30 25.98 -16.37 26.17
C VAL A 30 24.60 -16.11 25.56
N SER A 31 23.53 -16.75 26.08
CA SER A 31 22.15 -16.44 25.69
C SER A 31 21.83 -14.95 25.82
N TYR A 32 22.23 -14.35 26.94
CA TYR A 32 21.98 -12.95 27.22
C TYR A 32 22.68 -12.02 26.24
N VAL A 33 24.01 -12.24 26.03
CA VAL A 33 24.80 -11.38 25.14
C VAL A 33 24.32 -11.49 23.69
N LEU A 34 24.00 -12.71 23.23
CA LEU A 34 23.58 -12.96 21.84
C LEU A 34 22.08 -12.70 21.63
N ASN A 35 21.33 -12.43 22.69
CA ASN A 35 19.87 -12.32 22.67
C ASN A 35 19.19 -13.55 22.00
N LEU A 36 19.69 -14.74 22.29
CA LEU A 36 19.15 -16.02 21.85
C LEU A 36 18.57 -16.77 23.05
N ASP A 37 17.54 -17.58 22.84
CA ASP A 37 17.15 -18.54 23.86
C ASP A 37 18.17 -19.69 23.99
N ARG A 38 18.11 -20.45 25.09
CA ARG A 38 19.10 -21.51 25.35
C ARG A 38 19.05 -22.64 24.31
N ILE A 39 17.89 -22.90 23.70
CA ILE A 39 17.75 -23.90 22.64
C ILE A 39 18.41 -23.41 21.36
N ALA A 40 18.21 -22.15 21.04
CA ALA A 40 18.81 -21.51 19.85
C ALA A 40 20.33 -21.51 19.87
N LEU A 41 20.99 -21.52 21.04
CA LEU A 41 22.44 -21.66 21.14
C LEU A 41 22.94 -22.98 20.51
N TYR A 42 22.15 -24.03 20.62
CA TYR A 42 22.50 -25.35 20.08
C TYR A 42 22.06 -25.53 18.62
N ILE A 43 21.08 -24.76 18.17
CA ILE A 43 20.66 -24.77 16.76
C ILE A 43 21.67 -24.01 15.91
N HIS A 44 22.20 -22.90 16.44
CA HIS A 44 23.13 -22.01 15.71
C HIS A 44 24.61 -22.19 16.12
N TYR A 45 25.01 -23.39 16.49
CA TYR A 45 26.32 -23.70 17.09
C TYR A 45 27.53 -23.33 16.20
N GLU A 46 27.37 -23.27 14.88
CA GLU A 46 28.42 -22.90 13.92
C GLU A 46 28.56 -21.39 13.71
N ARG A 47 27.61 -20.58 14.24
CA ARG A 47 27.63 -19.12 14.07
C ARG A 47 28.92 -18.52 14.62
N GLU A 48 29.62 -17.75 13.80
CA GLU A 48 30.75 -16.93 14.25
C GLU A 48 30.29 -15.73 15.07
N LEU A 49 30.97 -15.44 16.17
CA LEU A 49 30.71 -14.29 17.02
C LEU A 49 31.47 -13.05 16.52
N THR A 50 30.81 -11.89 16.61
CA THR A 50 31.45 -10.59 16.36
C THR A 50 32.44 -10.25 17.49
N GLU A 51 33.35 -9.32 17.24
CA GLU A 51 34.32 -8.86 18.27
C GLU A 51 33.61 -8.14 19.43
N GLU A 52 32.48 -7.47 19.17
CA GLU A 52 31.66 -6.84 20.20
C GLU A 52 31.00 -7.88 21.11
N GLU A 53 30.46 -8.95 20.54
CA GLU A 53 29.86 -10.05 21.29
C GLU A 53 30.90 -10.76 22.17
N LYS A 54 32.08 -11.04 21.60
CA LYS A 54 33.20 -11.64 22.35
C LYS A 54 33.67 -10.73 23.49
N THR A 55 33.74 -9.43 23.26
CA THR A 55 34.15 -8.44 24.26
C THR A 55 33.14 -8.39 25.40
N SER A 56 31.84 -8.36 25.09
CA SER A 56 30.76 -8.36 26.08
C SER A 56 30.76 -9.63 26.93
N ILE A 57 30.95 -10.80 26.31
CA ILE A 57 31.06 -12.07 27.02
C ILE A 57 32.25 -12.05 28.01
N LYS A 58 33.41 -11.58 27.53
CA LYS A 58 34.62 -11.50 28.40
C LYS A 58 34.41 -10.55 29.58
N GLN A 59 33.75 -9.42 29.38
CA GLN A 59 33.48 -8.44 30.42
C GLN A 59 32.57 -9.00 31.51
N PHE A 60 31.45 -9.62 31.14
CA PHE A 60 30.58 -10.29 32.14
C PHE A 60 31.27 -11.45 32.85
N LEU A 61 32.02 -12.28 32.11
CA LEU A 61 32.73 -13.40 32.67
C LEU A 61 33.76 -12.95 33.70
N LYS A 62 34.50 -11.87 33.43
CA LYS A 62 35.45 -11.27 34.35
C LYS A 62 34.74 -10.77 35.59
N GLN A 63 33.63 -10.04 35.46
CA GLN A 63 32.86 -9.52 36.58
C GLN A 63 32.29 -10.65 37.47
N MET A 64 31.75 -11.73 36.86
CA MET A 64 31.27 -12.90 37.60
C MET A 64 32.36 -13.49 38.51
N VAL A 65 33.58 -13.62 37.99
CA VAL A 65 34.70 -14.20 38.71
C VAL A 65 35.24 -13.26 39.79
N GLU A 66 35.37 -11.97 39.51
CA GLU A 66 35.85 -10.96 40.45
C GLU A 66 34.89 -10.77 41.64
N GLU A 67 33.57 -10.73 41.38
CA GLU A 67 32.55 -10.56 42.40
C GLU A 67 32.08 -11.88 43.03
N LYS A 68 32.52 -13.03 42.52
CA LYS A 68 32.05 -14.38 42.89
C LYS A 68 30.53 -14.52 42.90
N LYS A 69 29.90 -13.93 41.92
CA LYS A 69 28.42 -13.92 41.75
C LYS A 69 28.00 -14.73 40.53
N SER A 70 26.81 -15.34 40.61
CA SER A 70 26.17 -15.97 39.45
C SER A 70 25.86 -14.92 38.34
N PHE A 71 25.65 -15.39 37.13
CA PHE A 71 25.29 -14.47 36.05
C PHE A 71 23.98 -13.72 36.36
N ASP A 72 23.00 -14.38 36.99
CA ASP A 72 21.74 -13.74 37.38
C ASP A 72 21.92 -12.59 38.38
N GLU A 73 22.92 -12.70 39.30
CA GLU A 73 23.25 -11.62 40.24
C GLU A 73 24.03 -10.46 39.56
N ILE A 74 24.87 -10.77 38.56
CA ILE A 74 25.69 -9.78 37.86
C ILE A 74 24.88 -8.99 36.83
N LYS A 75 24.00 -9.64 36.07
CA LYS A 75 23.19 -8.97 35.03
C LYS A 75 22.24 -7.89 35.57
N GLY A 76 22.04 -7.88 36.93
CA GLY A 76 21.02 -7.05 37.55
C GLY A 76 19.59 -7.48 37.20
N GLU A 77 18.60 -6.76 37.66
CA GLU A 77 17.22 -6.96 37.19
C GLU A 77 17.17 -6.67 35.72
N LYS A 78 16.89 -7.70 34.90
CA LYS A 78 16.61 -7.51 33.47
C LYS A 78 15.40 -6.61 33.39
N LYS A 79 15.55 -5.38 32.90
CA LYS A 79 14.38 -4.57 32.58
C LYS A 79 13.50 -5.38 31.65
N ASP A 80 12.29 -5.66 32.03
CA ASP A 80 11.33 -6.33 31.19
C ASP A 80 10.73 -5.34 30.18
N TYR A 81 11.57 -5.00 29.19
CA TYR A 81 11.15 -4.10 28.11
C TYR A 81 9.90 -4.61 27.39
N LYS A 82 9.67 -5.92 27.38
CA LYS A 82 8.50 -6.48 26.69
C LYS A 82 7.21 -6.06 27.39
N THR A 83 7.14 -6.19 28.72
CA THR A 83 5.97 -5.76 29.49
C THR A 83 5.80 -4.26 29.44
N GLU A 84 6.88 -3.47 29.58
CA GLU A 84 6.83 -2.00 29.46
C GLU A 84 6.32 -1.55 28.08
N ASN A 85 6.88 -2.10 27.01
CA ASN A 85 6.53 -1.73 25.64
C ASN A 85 5.11 -2.17 25.26
N LEU A 86 4.66 -3.34 25.72
CA LEU A 86 3.27 -3.77 25.54
C LEU A 86 2.29 -2.87 26.29
N ASP A 87 2.65 -2.37 27.48
CA ASP A 87 1.82 -1.40 28.20
C ASP A 87 1.72 -0.07 27.42
N ILE A 88 2.84 0.44 26.88
CA ILE A 88 2.84 1.63 26.02
C ILE A 88 1.98 1.40 24.78
N PHE A 89 2.12 0.26 24.12
CA PHE A 89 1.35 -0.10 22.95
C PHE A 89 -0.16 -0.15 23.26
N ASN A 90 -0.56 -0.87 24.31
CA ASN A 90 -1.96 -1.00 24.70
C ASN A 90 -2.58 0.35 25.10
N LYS A 91 -1.84 1.19 25.83
CA LYS A 91 -2.26 2.56 26.15
C LYS A 91 -2.42 3.41 24.89
N SER A 92 -1.58 3.22 23.88
CA SER A 92 -1.71 3.90 22.59
C SER A 92 -2.98 3.47 21.84
N VAL A 93 -3.29 2.18 21.81
CA VAL A 93 -4.55 1.66 21.24
C VAL A 93 -5.77 2.26 21.95
N GLU A 94 -5.76 2.26 23.29
CA GLU A 94 -6.86 2.86 24.06
C GLU A 94 -6.99 4.36 23.82
N TYR A 95 -5.87 5.06 23.71
CA TYR A 95 -5.85 6.49 23.42
C TYR A 95 -6.51 6.78 22.07
N LEU A 96 -6.14 6.04 21.01
CA LEU A 96 -6.78 6.16 19.69
C LEU A 96 -8.28 5.85 19.74
N LYS A 97 -8.68 4.77 20.43
CA LYS A 97 -10.11 4.39 20.61
C LYS A 97 -10.91 5.49 21.29
N LYS A 98 -10.40 6.04 22.40
CA LYS A 98 -11.07 7.12 23.15
C LYS A 98 -11.24 8.39 22.32
N ASN A 99 -10.35 8.63 21.35
CA ASN A 99 -10.43 9.75 20.42
C ASN A 99 -11.19 9.40 19.13
N GLY A 100 -11.93 8.29 19.08
CA GLY A 100 -12.84 7.93 18.01
C GLY A 100 -12.16 7.45 16.73
N VAL A 101 -10.93 6.93 16.79
CA VAL A 101 -10.24 6.32 15.65
C VAL A 101 -10.78 4.89 15.45
N PRO A 102 -11.42 4.57 14.31
CA PRO A 102 -12.07 3.27 14.11
C PRO A 102 -11.07 2.09 14.11
N SER A 103 -9.92 2.27 13.47
CA SER A 103 -8.90 1.24 13.26
C SER A 103 -7.77 1.32 14.30
N ALA A 104 -8.07 1.67 15.57
CA ALA A 104 -7.07 2.04 16.58
C ALA A 104 -5.94 1.02 16.75
N LEU A 105 -6.23 -0.29 16.70
CA LEU A 105 -5.20 -1.34 16.80
C LEU A 105 -4.26 -1.31 15.58
N VAL A 106 -4.83 -1.31 14.40
CA VAL A 106 -4.08 -1.31 13.13
C VAL A 106 -3.26 -0.03 12.99
N ASP A 107 -3.85 1.12 13.31
CA ASP A 107 -3.16 2.41 13.27
C ASP A 107 -1.99 2.42 14.26
N THR A 108 -2.16 1.85 15.47
CA THR A 108 -1.06 1.73 16.44
C THR A 108 0.07 0.84 15.92
N GLU A 109 -0.25 -0.30 15.30
CA GLU A 109 0.76 -1.18 14.70
C GLU A 109 1.60 -0.45 13.64
N TYR A 110 0.96 0.30 12.75
CA TYR A 110 1.67 1.09 11.73
C TYR A 110 2.53 2.19 12.35
N ILE A 111 2.01 2.94 13.34
CA ILE A 111 2.73 4.00 14.02
C ILE A 111 3.99 3.46 14.71
N PHE A 112 3.86 2.34 15.44
CA PHE A 112 5.02 1.71 16.09
C PHE A 112 6.01 1.15 15.08
N SER A 113 5.52 0.51 14.01
CA SER A 113 6.37 -0.02 12.93
C SER A 113 7.18 1.08 12.28
N GLU A 114 6.55 2.22 11.97
CA GLU A 114 7.23 3.38 11.39
C GLU A 114 8.24 4.01 12.34
N ALA A 115 7.87 4.21 13.61
CA ALA A 115 8.77 4.80 14.60
C ALA A 115 10.01 3.94 14.86
N LEU A 116 9.82 2.61 14.92
CA LEU A 116 10.87 1.63 15.19
C LEU A 116 11.61 1.17 13.94
N LYS A 117 11.18 1.60 12.75
CA LYS A 117 11.72 1.17 11.43
C LYS A 117 11.75 -0.35 11.27
N VAL A 118 10.65 -1.00 11.62
CA VAL A 118 10.45 -2.45 11.48
C VAL A 118 9.16 -2.76 10.73
N SER A 119 9.07 -3.94 10.12
CA SER A 119 7.81 -4.36 9.51
C SER A 119 6.77 -4.72 10.57
N ARG A 120 5.48 -4.60 10.26
CA ARG A 120 4.39 -5.01 11.15
C ARG A 120 4.51 -6.47 11.59
N ASN A 121 4.95 -7.35 10.70
CA ASN A 121 5.15 -8.77 10.99
C ASN A 121 6.23 -9.02 12.04
N THR A 122 7.23 -8.14 12.12
CA THR A 122 8.35 -8.25 13.07
C THR A 122 8.18 -7.39 14.30
N LEU A 123 7.16 -6.53 14.35
CA LEU A 123 6.91 -5.59 15.45
C LEU A 123 6.90 -6.27 16.82
N LYS A 124 6.20 -7.40 16.94
CA LYS A 124 6.09 -8.13 18.22
C LYS A 124 7.45 -8.62 18.77
N TYR A 125 8.41 -8.90 17.91
CA TYR A 125 9.76 -9.29 18.32
C TYR A 125 10.57 -8.08 18.79
N SER A 126 10.33 -6.91 18.18
CA SER A 126 10.98 -5.66 18.55
C SER A 126 10.53 -5.14 19.91
N MET A 127 9.33 -5.54 20.39
CA MET A 127 8.83 -5.18 21.72
C MET A 127 9.67 -5.76 22.88
N SER A 128 10.55 -6.73 22.63
CA SER A 128 11.46 -7.28 23.66
C SER A 128 12.74 -6.45 23.84
N ARG A 129 12.92 -5.38 23.06
CA ARG A 129 14.09 -4.48 23.11
C ARG A 129 13.71 -3.14 23.71
N GLU A 130 14.71 -2.40 24.16
CA GLU A 130 14.49 -1.03 24.59
C GLU A 130 13.99 -0.15 23.45
N ILE A 131 12.86 0.52 23.65
CA ILE A 131 12.42 1.60 22.78
C ILE A 131 13.07 2.89 23.28
N LYS A 132 13.92 3.48 22.44
CA LYS A 132 14.62 4.71 22.80
C LYS A 132 13.64 5.86 22.99
N GLU A 133 14.01 6.85 23.80
CA GLU A 133 13.12 7.99 24.07
C GLU A 133 12.81 8.80 22.79
N GLU A 134 13.73 8.83 21.83
CA GLU A 134 13.49 9.43 20.52
C GLU A 134 12.34 8.76 19.78
N ASP A 135 12.29 7.42 19.77
CA ASP A 135 11.24 6.65 19.11
C ASP A 135 9.90 6.77 19.87
N LYS A 136 9.93 6.79 21.21
CA LYS A 136 8.75 7.09 22.03
C LYS A 136 8.17 8.48 21.70
N ASN A 137 9.02 9.48 21.45
CA ASN A 137 8.58 10.80 21.06
C ASN A 137 7.96 10.83 19.66
N LYS A 138 8.53 10.10 18.68
CA LYS A 138 7.92 9.93 17.35
C LYS A 138 6.54 9.27 17.45
N ILE A 139 6.42 8.21 18.25
CA ILE A 139 5.13 7.55 18.51
C ILE A 139 4.11 8.55 19.06
N ARG A 140 4.47 9.33 20.09
CA ARG A 140 3.57 10.33 20.69
C ARG A 140 3.14 11.39 19.66
N GLU A 141 4.06 11.89 18.85
CA GLU A 141 3.76 12.87 17.80
C GLU A 141 2.76 12.32 16.78
N MET A 142 2.99 11.11 16.24
CA MET A 142 2.09 10.47 15.29
C MET A 142 0.70 10.20 15.90
N LEU A 143 0.64 9.74 17.16
CA LEU A 143 -0.62 9.56 17.88
C LEU A 143 -1.38 10.88 18.04
N MET A 144 -0.68 11.98 18.32
CA MET A 144 -1.29 13.30 18.43
C MET A 144 -1.82 13.80 17.09
N LEU A 145 -1.06 13.64 15.99
CA LEU A 145 -1.51 14.00 14.65
C LEU A 145 -2.77 13.19 14.27
N ARG A 146 -2.78 11.90 14.59
CA ARG A 146 -3.91 11.01 14.30
C ARG A 146 -5.18 11.35 15.08
N THR A 147 -5.06 11.86 16.30
CA THR A 147 -6.19 12.14 17.18
C THR A 147 -6.66 13.59 17.13
N LYS A 148 -5.76 14.55 17.28
CA LYS A 148 -6.10 15.97 17.46
C LYS A 148 -6.88 16.55 16.28
N ASN A 149 -6.50 16.17 15.06
CA ASN A 149 -7.12 16.65 13.83
C ASN A 149 -7.80 15.55 13.04
N ARG A 150 -7.76 14.29 13.49
CA ARG A 150 -8.22 13.12 12.73
C ARG A 150 -7.48 12.97 11.39
N LYS A 151 -6.18 13.34 11.35
CA LYS A 151 -5.37 13.22 10.13
C LYS A 151 -5.30 11.75 9.68
N PRO A 152 -5.52 11.42 8.39
CA PRO A 152 -5.35 10.08 7.86
C PRO A 152 -4.00 9.48 8.22
N LEU A 153 -3.98 8.20 8.61
CA LEU A 153 -2.75 7.50 8.95
C LEU A 153 -1.74 7.56 7.79
N GLN A 154 -2.20 7.37 6.58
CA GLN A 154 -1.39 7.37 5.36
C GLN A 154 -0.63 8.69 5.18
N TYR A 155 -1.28 9.83 5.43
CA TYR A 155 -0.62 11.13 5.38
C TYR A 155 0.36 11.37 6.53
N ILE A 156 0.18 10.68 7.67
CA ILE A 156 1.14 10.71 8.78
C ILE A 156 2.38 9.91 8.45
N LEU A 157 2.22 8.74 7.82
CA LEU A 157 3.30 7.87 7.40
C LEU A 157 4.04 8.40 6.16
N GLY A 158 3.33 9.09 5.25
CA GLY A 158 3.87 9.62 4.00
C GLY A 158 4.02 8.60 2.88
N GLU A 159 3.83 7.32 3.18
CA GLU A 159 3.88 6.19 2.24
C GLU A 159 2.73 5.22 2.50
N TRP A 160 2.26 4.58 1.43
CA TRP A 160 1.22 3.57 1.48
C TRP A 160 1.45 2.49 0.42
N GLU A 161 0.91 1.31 0.64
CA GLU A 161 0.97 0.22 -0.33
C GLU A 161 -0.32 0.18 -1.15
N PHE A 162 -0.19 -0.03 -2.45
CA PHE A 162 -1.29 -0.26 -3.38
C PHE A 162 -0.82 -1.25 -4.45
N TYR A 163 -1.58 -2.30 -4.69
CA TYR A 163 -1.28 -3.37 -5.65
C TYR A 163 0.13 -3.97 -5.48
N GLY A 164 0.56 -4.15 -4.22
CA GLY A 164 1.89 -4.66 -3.86
C GLY A 164 3.05 -3.69 -4.14
N LEU A 165 2.77 -2.45 -4.50
CA LEU A 165 3.75 -1.40 -4.82
C LEU A 165 3.73 -0.29 -3.77
N PRO A 166 4.90 0.31 -3.41
CA PRO A 166 4.96 1.45 -2.52
C PRO A 166 4.58 2.74 -3.23
N PHE A 167 3.74 3.56 -2.60
CA PHE A 167 3.36 4.89 -3.08
C PHE A 167 3.61 5.94 -2.02
N LYS A 168 4.26 7.03 -2.39
CA LYS A 168 4.22 8.26 -1.61
C LYS A 168 2.80 8.79 -1.62
N VAL A 169 2.34 9.27 -0.48
CA VAL A 169 1.04 9.92 -0.31
C VAL A 169 1.21 11.23 0.44
N ARG A 170 0.41 12.24 0.08
CA ARG A 170 0.43 13.56 0.72
C ARG A 170 -0.93 14.24 0.62
N GLU A 171 -1.12 15.24 1.46
CA GLU A 171 -2.33 16.08 1.41
C GLU A 171 -2.55 16.65 0.00
N ASN A 172 -3.78 16.96 -0.34
CA ASN A 172 -4.24 17.42 -1.65
C ASN A 172 -4.24 16.39 -2.79
N VAL A 173 -3.91 15.12 -2.52
CA VAL A 173 -4.02 14.03 -3.49
C VAL A 173 -4.74 12.86 -2.83
N LEU A 174 -5.71 12.27 -3.53
CA LEU A 174 -6.50 11.14 -3.02
C LEU A 174 -5.57 9.97 -2.60
N ILE A 175 -5.82 9.41 -1.41
CA ILE A 175 -5.12 8.22 -0.94
C ILE A 175 -5.60 7.00 -1.77
N PRO A 176 -4.71 6.19 -2.36
CA PRO A 176 -5.10 4.96 -3.05
C PRO A 176 -5.96 4.05 -2.19
N ARG A 177 -7.08 3.55 -2.76
CA ARG A 177 -8.02 2.69 -2.04
C ARG A 177 -7.83 1.23 -2.42
N PRO A 178 -7.94 0.29 -1.49
CA PRO A 178 -7.84 -1.14 -1.80
C PRO A 178 -8.90 -1.60 -2.82
N ASP A 179 -10.10 -1.03 -2.79
CA ASP A 179 -11.18 -1.39 -3.73
C ASP A 179 -10.81 -1.05 -5.19
N THR A 180 -9.96 -0.02 -5.40
CA THR A 180 -9.46 0.37 -6.72
C THR A 180 -8.52 -0.69 -7.34
N GLU A 181 -7.95 -1.59 -6.54
CA GLU A 181 -7.14 -2.71 -7.05
C GLU A 181 -7.95 -3.63 -7.97
N ILE A 182 -9.26 -3.75 -7.73
CA ILE A 182 -10.17 -4.51 -8.58
C ILE A 182 -10.26 -3.90 -9.98
N LEU A 183 -10.35 -2.57 -10.07
CA LEU A 183 -10.33 -1.88 -11.36
C LEU A 183 -9.02 -2.15 -12.11
N VAL A 184 -7.87 -2.08 -11.43
CA VAL A 184 -6.56 -2.39 -12.00
C VAL A 184 -6.51 -3.82 -12.53
N GLU A 185 -6.97 -4.80 -11.74
CA GLU A 185 -7.02 -6.21 -12.14
C GLU A 185 -7.83 -6.42 -13.41
N GLN A 186 -9.01 -5.81 -13.50
CA GLN A 186 -9.87 -5.90 -14.67
C GLN A 186 -9.22 -5.26 -15.91
N CYS A 187 -8.58 -4.11 -15.75
CA CYS A 187 -7.85 -3.44 -16.83
C CYS A 187 -6.69 -4.30 -17.36
N ILE A 188 -5.92 -4.91 -16.47
CA ILE A 188 -4.84 -5.82 -16.84
C ILE A 188 -5.38 -7.03 -17.61
N GLN A 189 -6.49 -7.63 -17.15
CA GLN A 189 -7.11 -8.77 -17.83
C GLN A 189 -7.57 -8.43 -19.25
N LEU A 190 -8.19 -7.25 -19.45
CA LEU A 190 -8.64 -6.79 -20.78
C LEU A 190 -7.48 -6.52 -21.74
N MET A 191 -6.35 -6.05 -21.23
CA MET A 191 -5.22 -5.61 -22.06
C MET A 191 -4.13 -6.66 -22.26
N ARG A 192 -4.17 -7.77 -21.54
CA ARG A 192 -3.09 -8.79 -21.52
C ARG A 192 -2.80 -9.39 -22.90
N GLU A 193 -3.82 -9.56 -23.73
CA GLU A 193 -3.71 -10.17 -25.06
C GLU A 193 -3.39 -9.15 -26.18
N ILE A 194 -3.29 -7.86 -25.85
CA ILE A 194 -2.91 -6.79 -26.78
C ILE A 194 -1.39 -6.56 -26.66
N GLU A 195 -0.68 -6.65 -27.77
CA GLU A 195 0.80 -6.68 -27.79
C GLU A 195 1.41 -5.38 -27.22
N GLU A 196 0.95 -4.21 -27.64
CA GLU A 196 1.41 -2.90 -27.16
C GLU A 196 0.21 -2.00 -26.86
N PRO A 197 -0.53 -2.24 -25.76
CA PRO A 197 -1.75 -1.49 -25.50
C PRO A 197 -1.46 -0.03 -25.12
N ASN A 198 -2.22 0.88 -25.72
CA ASN A 198 -2.25 2.29 -25.35
C ASN A 198 -3.37 2.52 -24.34
N ILE A 199 -3.04 3.02 -23.17
CA ILE A 199 -3.96 3.15 -22.04
C ILE A 199 -4.01 4.59 -21.56
N LEU A 200 -5.21 5.12 -21.34
CA LEU A 200 -5.45 6.44 -20.77
C LEU A 200 -6.09 6.30 -19.39
N ASP A 201 -5.47 6.89 -18.37
CA ASP A 201 -6.00 7.00 -17.02
C ASP A 201 -6.44 8.45 -16.75
N ILE A 202 -7.75 8.66 -16.62
CA ILE A 202 -8.35 9.99 -16.39
C ILE A 202 -8.60 10.20 -14.90
N GLY A 203 -8.03 11.28 -14.33
CA GLY A 203 -8.02 11.53 -12.90
C GLY A 203 -6.97 10.65 -12.20
N SER A 204 -5.75 10.63 -12.73
CA SER A 204 -4.70 9.69 -12.28
C SER A 204 -4.26 9.84 -10.82
N GLY A 205 -4.54 11.00 -10.19
CA GLY A 205 -4.24 11.22 -8.78
C GLY A 205 -2.77 10.99 -8.44
N SER A 206 -2.49 10.08 -7.52
CA SER A 206 -1.13 9.66 -7.14
C SER A 206 -0.42 8.81 -8.20
N GLY A 207 -1.08 8.49 -9.30
CA GLY A 207 -0.62 7.57 -10.35
C GLY A 207 -0.85 6.09 -10.02
N ALA A 208 -1.64 5.76 -9.00
CA ALA A 208 -1.79 4.41 -8.50
C ALA A 208 -2.27 3.42 -9.57
N ILE A 209 -3.35 3.73 -10.28
CA ILE A 209 -3.90 2.89 -11.35
C ILE A 209 -2.89 2.77 -12.49
N SER A 210 -2.43 3.91 -13.03
CA SER A 210 -1.48 3.97 -14.13
C SER A 210 -0.21 3.19 -13.86
N ILE A 211 0.41 3.38 -12.70
CA ILE A 211 1.68 2.74 -12.32
C ILE A 211 1.50 1.24 -12.13
N ALA A 212 0.41 0.81 -11.48
CA ALA A 212 0.12 -0.61 -11.29
C ALA A 212 -0.07 -1.33 -12.64
N ILE A 213 -0.87 -0.75 -13.55
CA ILE A 213 -1.08 -1.30 -14.90
C ILE A 213 0.23 -1.37 -15.68
N ALA A 214 1.00 -0.28 -15.73
CA ALA A 214 2.25 -0.22 -16.47
C ALA A 214 3.35 -1.12 -15.88
N ASN A 215 3.31 -1.37 -14.57
CA ASN A 215 4.21 -2.31 -13.92
C ASN A 215 3.92 -3.77 -14.34
N GLU A 216 2.65 -4.13 -14.52
CA GLU A 216 2.24 -5.47 -14.94
C GLU A 216 2.35 -5.65 -16.47
N LEU A 217 1.98 -4.64 -17.24
CA LEU A 217 2.00 -4.67 -18.70
C LEU A 217 3.19 -3.86 -19.24
N LYS A 218 4.38 -4.47 -19.24
CA LYS A 218 5.65 -3.78 -19.57
C LYS A 218 5.71 -3.25 -21.00
N SER A 219 4.97 -3.84 -21.94
CA SER A 219 4.90 -3.37 -23.35
C SER A 219 3.86 -2.27 -23.55
N SER A 220 3.03 -1.94 -22.56
CA SER A 220 2.02 -0.91 -22.67
C SER A 220 2.61 0.50 -22.76
N SER A 221 1.86 1.43 -23.34
CA SER A 221 2.09 2.86 -23.23
C SER A 221 0.94 3.48 -22.44
N VAL A 222 1.23 4.02 -21.25
CA VAL A 222 0.22 4.58 -20.36
C VAL A 222 0.32 6.10 -20.34
N THR A 223 -0.82 6.79 -20.50
CA THR A 223 -0.94 8.22 -20.29
C THR A 223 -1.85 8.46 -19.09
N GLY A 224 -1.34 9.12 -18.06
CA GLY A 224 -2.14 9.54 -16.90
C GLY A 224 -2.40 11.05 -16.97
N VAL A 225 -3.65 11.46 -16.84
CA VAL A 225 -4.02 12.88 -16.81
C VAL A 225 -4.74 13.24 -15.50
N ASP A 226 -4.45 14.43 -14.99
CA ASP A 226 -5.13 15.00 -13.84
C ASP A 226 -5.17 16.52 -13.93
N ILE A 227 -6.23 17.14 -13.42
CA ILE A 227 -6.36 18.61 -13.37
C ILE A 227 -5.47 19.20 -12.28
N ASN A 228 -5.17 18.43 -11.24
CA ASN A 228 -4.38 18.85 -10.09
C ASN A 228 -2.88 18.70 -10.36
N GLU A 229 -2.17 19.81 -10.38
CA GLU A 229 -0.72 19.83 -10.60
C GLU A 229 0.08 19.11 -9.49
N ASP A 230 -0.39 19.13 -8.25
CA ASP A 230 0.25 18.40 -7.15
C ASP A 230 0.09 16.89 -7.29
N ALA A 231 -1.03 16.43 -7.86
CA ALA A 231 -1.24 15.05 -8.23
C ALA A 231 -0.24 14.61 -9.31
N ILE A 232 -0.06 15.39 -10.38
CA ILE A 232 0.92 15.09 -11.44
C ILE A 232 2.36 15.04 -10.90
N LYS A 233 2.74 15.96 -10.01
CA LYS A 233 4.06 15.94 -9.36
C LYS A 233 4.23 14.65 -8.54
N LEU A 234 3.24 14.30 -7.72
CA LEU A 234 3.26 13.10 -6.90
C LEU A 234 3.29 11.82 -7.74
N ALA A 235 2.49 11.74 -8.81
CA ALA A 235 2.47 10.62 -9.74
C ALA A 235 3.85 10.40 -10.40
N ASN A 236 4.54 11.48 -10.80
CA ASN A 236 5.91 11.38 -11.32
C ASN A 236 6.92 10.90 -10.26
N GLU A 237 6.79 11.33 -9.00
CA GLU A 237 7.63 10.80 -7.91
C GLU A 237 7.37 9.30 -7.68
N ASN A 238 6.10 8.88 -7.73
CA ASN A 238 5.71 7.47 -7.57
C ASN A 238 6.16 6.62 -8.76
N LYS A 239 6.12 7.15 -9.99
CA LYS A 239 6.70 6.54 -11.19
C LYS A 239 8.18 6.23 -10.98
N VAL A 240 8.97 7.21 -10.49
CA VAL A 240 10.40 7.04 -10.21
C VAL A 240 10.62 6.04 -9.08
N LEU A 241 9.85 6.11 -8.00
CA LEU A 241 9.93 5.19 -6.86
C LEU A 241 9.76 3.74 -7.31
N ASN A 242 8.80 3.47 -8.21
CA ASN A 242 8.47 2.14 -8.71
C ASN A 242 9.27 1.74 -9.96
N LYS A 243 10.16 2.62 -10.45
CA LYS A 243 11.03 2.35 -11.63
C LYS A 243 10.23 1.95 -12.88
N VAL A 244 9.08 2.59 -13.09
CA VAL A 244 8.22 2.35 -14.24
C VAL A 244 8.52 3.43 -15.29
N GLU A 245 8.84 3.05 -16.52
CA GLU A 245 9.27 3.98 -17.57
C GLU A 245 8.20 4.23 -18.64
N ASN A 246 7.34 3.26 -18.88
CA ASN A 246 6.30 3.25 -19.92
C ASN A 246 5.04 4.07 -19.57
N ILE A 247 5.20 5.15 -18.79
CA ILE A 247 4.13 6.07 -18.40
C ILE A 247 4.53 7.51 -18.68
N ASN A 248 3.56 8.31 -19.11
CA ASN A 248 3.64 9.76 -19.12
C ASN A 248 2.48 10.38 -18.33
N PHE A 249 2.81 11.29 -17.38
CA PHE A 249 1.81 12.06 -16.64
C PHE A 249 1.77 13.51 -17.11
N MET A 250 0.56 14.03 -17.40
CA MET A 250 0.38 15.39 -17.83
C MET A 250 -0.86 16.05 -17.23
N LYS A 251 -0.77 17.38 -17.01
CA LYS A 251 -1.91 18.15 -16.52
C LYS A 251 -2.92 18.37 -17.64
N SER A 252 -4.15 17.92 -17.43
CA SER A 252 -5.28 18.11 -18.35
C SER A 252 -6.60 18.12 -17.58
N ASP A 253 -7.55 18.92 -18.02
CA ASP A 253 -8.96 18.76 -17.63
C ASP A 253 -9.60 17.75 -18.58
N LEU A 254 -9.79 16.53 -18.07
CA LEU A 254 -10.22 15.38 -18.84
C LEU A 254 -9.39 15.24 -20.14
N PHE A 255 -10.00 15.46 -21.31
CA PHE A 255 -9.41 15.26 -22.63
C PHE A 255 -8.76 16.51 -23.23
N GLU A 256 -8.83 17.69 -22.58
CA GLU A 256 -8.49 18.99 -23.22
C GLU A 256 -7.09 19.10 -23.82
N LYS A 257 -6.12 18.39 -23.26
CA LYS A 257 -4.71 18.43 -23.70
C LYS A 257 -4.29 17.20 -24.51
N LEU A 258 -5.22 16.29 -24.74
CA LEU A 258 -4.95 15.06 -25.47
C LEU A 258 -5.09 15.30 -26.98
N ASP A 259 -4.28 14.58 -27.75
CA ASP A 259 -4.35 14.56 -29.21
C ASP A 259 -5.57 13.73 -29.66
N GLU A 260 -6.51 14.34 -30.38
CA GLU A 260 -7.71 13.67 -30.86
C GLU A 260 -7.43 12.61 -31.93
N ASP A 261 -6.29 12.70 -32.63
CA ASP A 261 -5.87 11.70 -33.61
C ASP A 261 -5.28 10.45 -32.98
N PHE A 262 -4.79 10.53 -31.72
CA PHE A 262 -4.28 9.39 -30.99
C PHE A 262 -5.40 8.55 -30.38
N LYS A 263 -5.36 7.22 -30.57
CA LYS A 263 -6.41 6.29 -30.12
C LYS A 263 -5.88 5.31 -29.07
N TYR A 264 -6.66 5.13 -28.02
CA TYR A 264 -6.38 4.23 -26.91
C TYR A 264 -7.12 2.90 -27.05
N ASP A 265 -6.52 1.83 -26.56
CA ASP A 265 -7.15 0.52 -26.40
C ASP A 265 -8.05 0.49 -25.16
N LEU A 266 -7.67 1.24 -24.13
CA LEU A 266 -8.40 1.35 -22.87
C LEU A 266 -8.39 2.79 -22.37
N ILE A 267 -9.55 3.26 -21.94
CA ILE A 267 -9.69 4.42 -21.06
C ILE A 267 -10.15 3.91 -19.71
N VAL A 268 -9.45 4.27 -18.63
CA VAL A 268 -9.78 3.92 -17.26
C VAL A 268 -9.94 5.18 -16.42
N SER A 269 -10.84 5.16 -15.45
CA SER A 269 -10.98 6.25 -14.48
C SER A 269 -11.60 5.77 -13.18
N ASN A 270 -11.11 6.32 -12.07
CA ASN A 270 -11.80 6.34 -10.78
C ASN A 270 -12.20 7.81 -10.51
N PRO A 271 -13.30 8.29 -11.09
CA PRO A 271 -13.70 9.68 -10.98
C PRO A 271 -14.37 9.98 -9.63
N PRO A 272 -14.48 11.25 -9.24
CA PRO A 272 -15.28 11.66 -8.09
C PRO A 272 -16.74 11.24 -8.24
N TYR A 273 -17.22 10.37 -7.36
CA TYR A 273 -18.55 9.76 -7.45
C TYR A 273 -19.44 9.96 -6.20
N ILE A 274 -18.93 10.60 -5.16
CA ILE A 274 -19.66 10.83 -3.92
C ILE A 274 -20.69 11.93 -4.14
N THR A 275 -21.96 11.67 -3.82
CA THR A 275 -23.02 12.67 -3.93
C THR A 275 -22.81 13.80 -2.90
N LYS A 276 -23.48 14.94 -3.12
CA LYS A 276 -23.42 16.06 -2.19
C LYS A 276 -23.89 15.66 -0.79
N GLU A 277 -24.93 14.86 -0.70
CA GLU A 277 -25.52 14.39 0.57
C GLU A 277 -24.56 13.44 1.30
N GLU A 278 -23.97 12.48 0.56
CA GLU A 278 -22.99 11.53 1.12
C GLU A 278 -21.72 12.24 1.60
N TYR A 279 -21.27 13.29 0.87
CA TYR A 279 -20.10 14.08 1.25
C TYR A 279 -20.24 14.69 2.65
N GLU A 280 -21.45 15.14 3.01
CA GLU A 280 -21.70 15.73 4.34
C GLU A 280 -21.56 14.71 5.48
N THR A 281 -21.73 13.43 5.20
CA THR A 281 -21.65 12.33 6.17
C THR A 281 -20.29 11.63 6.23
N LEU A 282 -19.33 12.05 5.40
CA LEU A 282 -17.99 11.44 5.38
C LEU A 282 -17.29 11.56 6.73
N MET A 283 -16.46 10.56 7.01
CA MET A 283 -15.60 10.60 8.19
C MET A 283 -14.67 11.83 8.16
N PRO A 284 -14.38 12.41 9.33
CA PRO A 284 -13.54 13.61 9.41
C PRO A 284 -12.19 13.48 8.70
N GLU A 285 -11.58 12.29 8.72
CA GLU A 285 -10.32 12.00 8.04
C GLU A 285 -10.40 12.26 6.55
N VAL A 286 -11.48 11.85 5.91
CA VAL A 286 -11.70 12.02 4.47
C VAL A 286 -12.12 13.46 4.18
N LYS A 287 -13.17 13.94 4.88
CA LYS A 287 -13.77 15.25 4.62
C LYS A 287 -12.83 16.43 4.81
N ASN A 288 -11.93 16.36 5.81
CA ASN A 288 -11.10 17.50 6.20
C ASN A 288 -9.70 17.49 5.55
N PHE A 289 -9.24 16.37 5.00
CA PHE A 289 -7.87 16.20 4.55
C PHE A 289 -7.72 15.82 3.08
N GLU A 290 -8.68 15.06 2.55
CA GLU A 290 -8.61 14.67 1.15
C GLU A 290 -9.22 15.76 0.25
N PRO A 291 -8.72 15.93 -0.98
CA PRO A 291 -9.19 17.01 -1.86
C PRO A 291 -10.65 16.79 -2.25
N LYS A 292 -11.48 17.79 -1.97
CA LYS A 292 -12.92 17.74 -2.20
C LYS A 292 -13.28 17.42 -3.64
N ASN A 293 -12.55 17.98 -4.60
CA ASN A 293 -12.74 17.76 -6.02
C ASN A 293 -12.34 16.36 -6.51
N ALA A 294 -11.61 15.58 -5.71
CA ALA A 294 -11.35 14.18 -5.99
C ALA A 294 -12.39 13.23 -5.37
N LEU A 295 -13.30 13.75 -4.54
CA LEU A 295 -14.32 12.96 -3.85
C LEU A 295 -15.72 13.13 -4.44
N THR A 296 -16.10 14.37 -4.79
CA THR A 296 -17.46 14.72 -5.16
C THR A 296 -17.53 15.77 -6.26
N ASP A 297 -18.52 15.65 -7.13
CA ASP A 297 -18.91 16.68 -8.11
C ASP A 297 -19.85 17.74 -7.50
N LEU A 298 -20.19 17.61 -6.22
CA LEU A 298 -21.19 18.42 -5.49
C LEU A 298 -22.63 18.31 -6.07
N GLY A 299 -22.89 17.30 -6.87
CA GLY A 299 -24.16 16.97 -7.50
C GLY A 299 -24.64 15.58 -7.12
N ASP A 300 -25.04 14.85 -8.15
CA ASP A 300 -25.56 13.47 -8.04
C ASP A 300 -24.45 12.38 -8.10
N GLY A 301 -23.18 12.78 -8.17
CA GLY A 301 -22.04 11.87 -8.27
C GLY A 301 -21.89 11.20 -9.64
N LEU A 302 -22.61 11.68 -10.67
CA LEU A 302 -22.58 11.08 -12.01
C LEU A 302 -22.02 12.02 -13.09
N HIS A 303 -21.63 13.23 -12.73
CA HIS A 303 -21.15 14.24 -13.68
C HIS A 303 -19.96 13.74 -14.51
N PHE A 304 -18.94 13.22 -13.87
CA PHE A 304 -17.71 12.79 -14.57
C PHE A 304 -17.96 11.58 -15.47
N TYR A 305 -18.83 10.66 -15.09
CA TYR A 305 -19.22 9.54 -15.95
C TYR A 305 -19.88 10.05 -17.24
N ARG A 306 -20.75 11.06 -17.17
CA ARG A 306 -21.38 11.68 -18.33
C ARG A 306 -20.35 12.36 -19.24
N GLU A 307 -19.47 13.19 -18.66
CA GLU A 307 -18.48 13.95 -19.43
C GLU A 307 -17.44 13.04 -20.09
N ILE A 308 -16.96 12.01 -19.36
CA ILE A 308 -15.98 11.06 -19.91
C ILE A 308 -16.65 10.22 -21.01
N SER A 309 -17.81 9.62 -20.75
CA SER A 309 -18.49 8.74 -21.70
C SER A 309 -18.83 9.45 -23.00
N LYS A 310 -19.24 10.72 -22.94
CA LYS A 310 -19.56 11.54 -24.08
C LYS A 310 -18.40 11.72 -25.05
N LYS A 311 -17.17 11.81 -24.53
CA LYS A 311 -15.95 12.07 -25.33
C LYS A 311 -15.13 10.81 -25.62
N ALA A 312 -15.19 9.81 -24.72
CA ALA A 312 -14.31 8.63 -24.76
C ALA A 312 -14.34 7.90 -26.11
N GLY A 313 -15.52 7.81 -26.75
CA GLY A 313 -15.65 7.16 -28.08
C GLY A 313 -14.78 7.77 -29.16
N ALA A 314 -14.48 9.07 -29.10
CA ALA A 314 -13.60 9.75 -30.05
C ALA A 314 -12.12 9.39 -29.83
N TYR A 315 -11.71 9.07 -28.59
CA TYR A 315 -10.34 8.75 -28.23
C TYR A 315 -10.07 7.24 -28.21
N LEU A 316 -11.08 6.39 -28.33
CA LEU A 316 -10.93 4.93 -28.32
C LEU A 316 -10.80 4.39 -29.76
N LYS A 317 -9.96 3.35 -29.90
CA LYS A 317 -9.98 2.48 -31.07
C LYS A 317 -11.37 1.84 -31.21
N ASP A 318 -11.73 1.31 -32.38
CA ASP A 318 -13.04 0.68 -32.57
C ASP A 318 -13.25 -0.57 -31.72
N THR A 319 -12.16 -1.24 -31.34
CA THR A 319 -12.16 -2.37 -30.42
C THR A 319 -11.95 -1.95 -28.96
N GLY A 320 -11.88 -0.65 -28.66
CA GLY A 320 -11.45 -0.10 -27.39
C GLY A 320 -12.46 -0.27 -26.26
N TYR A 321 -11.94 -0.19 -25.04
CA TYR A 321 -12.67 -0.42 -23.79
C TYR A 321 -12.70 0.83 -22.92
N LEU A 322 -13.75 0.93 -22.10
CA LEU A 322 -13.92 1.95 -21.08
C LEU A 322 -14.18 1.27 -19.74
N ALA A 323 -13.40 1.59 -18.71
CA ALA A 323 -13.48 1.01 -17.39
C ALA A 323 -13.64 2.10 -16.33
N PHE A 324 -14.67 1.98 -15.49
CA PHE A 324 -14.93 2.92 -14.40
C PHE A 324 -14.98 2.21 -13.04
N GLU A 325 -14.31 2.79 -12.04
CA GLU A 325 -14.72 2.55 -10.66
C GLU A 325 -16.00 3.31 -10.37
N ILE A 326 -16.91 2.72 -9.57
CA ILE A 326 -18.22 3.29 -9.26
C ILE A 326 -18.52 3.22 -7.76
N GLY A 327 -19.38 4.11 -7.29
CA GLY A 327 -20.04 3.95 -6.01
C GLY A 327 -20.99 2.74 -6.03
N TYR A 328 -21.09 2.04 -4.92
CA TYR A 328 -21.79 0.74 -4.81
C TYR A 328 -23.28 0.72 -5.21
N LYS A 329 -23.90 1.88 -5.39
CA LYS A 329 -25.30 2.02 -5.84
C LYS A 329 -25.42 2.53 -7.26
N GLN A 330 -24.32 2.86 -7.94
CA GLN A 330 -24.34 3.60 -9.20
C GLN A 330 -24.30 2.71 -10.45
N ALA A 331 -24.17 1.38 -10.30
CA ALA A 331 -23.98 0.47 -11.43
C ALA A 331 -25.04 0.64 -12.53
N LYS A 332 -26.32 0.75 -12.16
CA LYS A 332 -27.42 0.90 -13.12
C LYS A 332 -27.36 2.25 -13.87
N ASP A 333 -27.08 3.32 -13.14
CA ASP A 333 -27.08 4.67 -13.73
C ASP A 333 -25.86 4.87 -14.62
N VAL A 334 -24.67 4.38 -14.19
CA VAL A 334 -23.44 4.45 -14.99
C VAL A 334 -23.56 3.56 -16.23
N SER A 335 -24.11 2.34 -16.11
CA SER A 335 -24.36 1.49 -17.28
C SER A 335 -25.26 2.19 -18.30
N LYS A 336 -26.35 2.82 -17.83
CA LYS A 336 -27.23 3.58 -18.73
C LYS A 336 -26.53 4.76 -19.39
N ILE A 337 -25.71 5.52 -18.67
CA ILE A 337 -24.91 6.61 -19.24
C ILE A 337 -23.99 6.08 -20.36
N LEU A 338 -23.37 4.94 -20.15
CA LEU A 338 -22.49 4.30 -21.13
C LEU A 338 -23.28 3.85 -22.37
N GLU A 339 -24.42 3.18 -22.21
CA GLU A 339 -25.29 2.74 -23.31
C GLU A 339 -25.80 3.94 -24.13
N ASP A 340 -26.23 5.03 -23.47
CA ASP A 340 -26.68 6.27 -24.10
C ASP A 340 -25.55 6.98 -24.92
N ASN A 341 -24.26 6.61 -24.65
CA ASN A 341 -23.09 7.13 -25.37
C ASN A 341 -22.42 6.08 -26.28
N ASN A 342 -23.18 5.09 -26.76
CA ASN A 342 -22.73 4.04 -27.70
C ASN A 342 -21.63 3.12 -27.12
N PHE A 343 -21.75 2.73 -25.87
CA PHE A 343 -20.93 1.67 -25.26
C PHE A 343 -21.82 0.47 -24.94
N ALA A 344 -21.32 -0.74 -25.23
CA ALA A 344 -21.94 -1.98 -24.81
C ALA A 344 -21.36 -2.40 -23.45
N ILE A 345 -22.19 -2.66 -22.45
CA ILE A 345 -21.76 -3.11 -21.15
C ILE A 345 -21.28 -4.55 -21.24
N LEU A 346 -20.05 -4.81 -20.81
CA LEU A 346 -19.46 -6.15 -20.73
C LEU A 346 -19.76 -6.82 -19.39
N SER A 347 -19.52 -6.12 -18.29
CA SER A 347 -19.76 -6.61 -16.95
C SER A 347 -19.83 -5.51 -15.90
N VAL A 348 -20.47 -5.82 -14.79
CA VAL A 348 -20.38 -5.11 -13.53
C VAL A 348 -19.70 -6.01 -12.53
N VAL A 349 -18.51 -5.60 -12.06
CA VAL A 349 -17.66 -6.40 -11.17
C VAL A 349 -17.86 -5.92 -9.73
N LYS A 350 -17.92 -6.89 -8.81
CA LYS A 350 -18.10 -6.63 -7.38
C LYS A 350 -16.78 -6.60 -6.64
N ASP A 351 -16.74 -5.80 -5.58
CA ASP A 351 -15.65 -5.84 -4.60
C ASP A 351 -15.73 -7.10 -3.71
N TYR A 352 -14.69 -7.33 -2.90
CA TYR A 352 -14.65 -8.47 -1.97
C TYR A 352 -15.73 -8.43 -0.90
N GLY A 353 -16.38 -7.27 -0.69
CA GLY A 353 -17.55 -7.10 0.18
C GLY A 353 -18.87 -7.43 -0.52
N GLY A 354 -18.87 -7.75 -1.82
CA GLY A 354 -20.04 -8.05 -2.61
C GLY A 354 -20.79 -6.84 -3.17
N ASN A 355 -20.22 -5.62 -3.07
CA ASN A 355 -20.78 -4.41 -3.63
C ASN A 355 -20.33 -4.20 -5.07
N ASP A 356 -21.18 -3.62 -5.91
CA ASP A 356 -20.78 -3.23 -7.26
C ASP A 356 -19.66 -2.19 -7.19
N ARG A 357 -18.57 -2.41 -7.94
CA ARG A 357 -17.37 -1.58 -7.85
C ARG A 357 -16.80 -1.15 -9.19
N VAL A 358 -16.86 -1.98 -10.24
CA VAL A 358 -16.32 -1.66 -11.55
C VAL A 358 -17.36 -1.90 -12.61
N VAL A 359 -17.50 -0.97 -13.56
CA VAL A 359 -18.26 -1.16 -14.80
C VAL A 359 -17.28 -1.21 -15.95
N LEU A 360 -17.34 -2.30 -16.72
CA LEU A 360 -16.57 -2.50 -17.94
C LEU A 360 -17.48 -2.38 -19.15
N ALA A 361 -17.06 -1.60 -20.12
CA ALA A 361 -17.79 -1.42 -21.36
C ALA A 361 -16.86 -1.44 -22.57
N LYS A 362 -17.42 -1.76 -23.73
CA LYS A 362 -16.72 -1.74 -25.01
C LYS A 362 -17.39 -0.73 -25.93
N LYS A 363 -16.61 -0.01 -26.73
CA LYS A 363 -17.14 0.85 -27.77
C LYS A 363 -18.02 0.04 -28.72
N ALA A 364 -19.27 0.43 -28.88
CA ALA A 364 -20.18 -0.20 -29.83
C ALA A 364 -19.79 0.18 -31.26
N ILE A 365 -19.62 -0.80 -32.11
CA ILE A 365 -19.38 -0.58 -33.53
C ILE A 365 -20.70 -0.09 -34.12
N LYS A 366 -20.72 1.08 -34.74
CA LYS A 366 -21.89 1.51 -35.54
C LYS A 366 -22.04 0.57 -36.73
N ALA A 367 -23.23 0.02 -36.88
CA ALA A 367 -23.57 -0.86 -38.01
C ALA A 367 -23.70 -0.13 -39.37
N ASP A 368 -23.00 0.97 -39.59
CA ASP A 368 -23.18 1.84 -40.74
C ASP A 368 -22.30 1.50 -41.95
N ASN A 369 -21.79 0.27 -42.10
CA ASN A 369 -21.03 -0.13 -43.31
C ASN A 369 -21.37 -1.57 -43.77
N PHE A 370 -22.62 -2.00 -43.64
CA PHE A 370 -23.13 -2.99 -44.57
C PHE A 370 -23.88 -2.27 -45.68
N GLU A 371 -23.15 -1.69 -46.64
CA GLU A 371 -23.71 -1.42 -47.93
C GLU A 371 -24.23 -2.76 -48.45
N GLU A 372 -25.53 -2.79 -48.76
CA GLU A 372 -26.21 -3.87 -49.47
C GLU A 372 -25.37 -4.20 -50.70
N ILE A 373 -24.77 -5.37 -50.72
CA ILE A 373 -24.34 -5.98 -51.98
C ILE A 373 -25.67 -6.36 -52.64
N GLU A 374 -26.18 -5.46 -53.52
CA GLU A 374 -27.24 -5.82 -54.44
C GLU A 374 -26.76 -7.02 -55.25
N GLU A 375 -27.43 -8.15 -55.04
CA GLU A 375 -27.32 -9.32 -55.89
C GLU A 375 -27.83 -8.95 -57.28
N ASP A 376 -26.93 -8.61 -58.18
CA ASP A 376 -27.22 -8.61 -59.63
C ASP A 376 -27.33 -10.10 -60.06
N GLU A 377 -28.49 -10.67 -59.84
CA GLU A 377 -28.95 -11.85 -60.56
C GLU A 377 -29.51 -11.42 -61.91
N ASP A 378 -28.67 -11.36 -62.93
CA ASP A 378 -29.08 -11.53 -64.32
C ASP A 378 -28.04 -12.41 -65.04
N VAL A 379 -28.16 -13.72 -64.83
CA VAL A 379 -27.54 -14.71 -65.71
C VAL A 379 -28.62 -15.17 -66.69
N ASP A 380 -28.63 -14.49 -67.85
CA ASP A 380 -29.39 -14.91 -69.02
C ASP A 380 -28.83 -16.24 -69.56
N LEU A 381 -29.66 -17.33 -69.46
CA LEU A 381 -29.41 -18.61 -70.10
C LEU A 381 -30.19 -18.70 -71.40
N SER A 382 -29.55 -18.34 -72.51
CA SER A 382 -29.98 -18.73 -73.86
C SER A 382 -28.86 -19.46 -74.60
#